data_01452db4aa29848b6710b86bcc7b97c6
#
_entry.id   01452db4aa29848b6710b86bcc7b97c6
#
_cell.length_a   1.000
_cell.length_b   1.000
_cell.length_c   1.000
_cell.angle_alpha   90.00
_cell.angle_beta   90.00
_cell.angle_gamma   90.00
#
_symmetry.space_group_name_H-M   'P 1'
#
loop_
_entity.id
_entity.type
_entity.pdbx_description
1 polymer ?
#
loop_
_entity_poly.entity_id
_entity_poly.type
_entity_poly.pdbx_seq_one_letter_code
_entity_poly.pdbx_strand_id
1 'polypeptide(L)'
;MVQVNRKLMVSAQNSVKTRELARTLSITRLLKILAQYSFFLLLLAPEKTVAQHAQSSADWANLGFIYDRIPTVFRDGERTEILGPIFSLETTTNASLFTLSPLFSLYRDGTIPQTEAELGYPILSFDKFGREFRFQLLQVIAFSGGEALNGGDKKRTTIFPIYFQQKSPKPEENYVAVVPFYGRMQNRLFRDRIYFVLLPAYLQTEKRGMVTDNYLFPFFHRRHGAGVTGWQFWPVVGREKKEITFSTNNWGDQVVSGGYEKSMALWPIFFKNTLGIGTTNVQQQFVLIPFYTSQVASNRVSKSYGFPLGYTHTIDYEKKYEEHGMPWPLVVFAEGEGKTTRRVWPFFSEAKTPTLQSDFYMWPIYKLDRITSEPLDRRRTRILLFLYSDLVEKNTVQGTALRRKDFWPLYTWRKDHKNHERLQVLSILEPILPNNKSIERVYSPFYALYRQEENGETGHSSRSLLWNLYRSDKRGDSRKTSALFGLFQRESTAEQTTWRIFFVPIRSSAKSSEQ
;
A
#
# COMPACT_ATOMS: atom_id res chain seq x y z
N MET A 1 -17.33 -0.43 -66.93
CA MET A 1 -17.16 0.63 -65.88
C MET A 1 -17.25 0.14 -64.41
N VAL A 2 -17.88 -1.00 -64.15
CA VAL A 2 -18.08 -1.51 -62.76
C VAL A 2 -16.84 -2.20 -62.16
N GLN A 3 -15.95 -2.77 -62.98
CA GLN A 3 -14.75 -3.47 -62.48
C GLN A 3 -13.58 -2.55 -62.08
N VAL A 4 -13.51 -1.34 -62.59
CA VAL A 4 -12.44 -0.37 -62.27
C VAL A 4 -12.67 0.26 -60.92
N ASN A 5 -13.94 0.51 -60.52
CA ASN A 5 -14.27 1.08 -59.22
C ASN A 5 -14.03 0.13 -58.02
N ARG A 6 -14.12 -1.19 -58.24
CA ARG A 6 -13.85 -2.19 -57.18
C ARG A 6 -12.35 -2.29 -56.83
N LYS A 7 -11.47 -2.15 -57.80
CA LYS A 7 -10.01 -2.16 -57.57
C LYS A 7 -9.51 -0.90 -56.86
N LEU A 8 -10.13 0.25 -57.13
CA LEU A 8 -9.79 1.52 -56.44
C LEU A 8 -10.26 1.55 -54.98
N MET A 9 -11.44 0.99 -54.67
CA MET A 9 -11.91 0.90 -53.27
C MET A 9 -11.08 -0.09 -52.43
N VAL A 10 -10.67 -1.21 -52.98
CA VAL A 10 -9.81 -2.18 -52.25
C VAL A 10 -8.40 -1.61 -52.04
N SER A 11 -7.87 -0.82 -52.97
CA SER A 11 -6.59 -0.14 -52.84
C SER A 11 -6.65 0.97 -51.79
N ALA A 12 -7.73 1.74 -51.69
CA ALA A 12 -7.91 2.77 -50.67
C ALA A 12 -8.09 2.16 -49.27
N GLN A 13 -8.84 1.09 -49.10
CA GLN A 13 -8.98 0.39 -47.82
C GLN A 13 -7.67 -0.25 -47.35
N ASN A 14 -6.84 -0.77 -48.24
CA ASN A 14 -5.53 -1.31 -47.87
C ASN A 14 -4.53 -0.19 -47.49
N SER A 15 -4.62 0.99 -48.09
CA SER A 15 -3.75 2.12 -47.76
C SER A 15 -4.11 2.74 -46.40
N VAL A 16 -5.37 2.74 -45.97
CA VAL A 16 -5.82 3.19 -44.65
C VAL A 16 -5.40 2.20 -43.57
N LYS A 17 -5.59 0.89 -43.82
CA LYS A 17 -5.14 -0.17 -42.89
C LYS A 17 -3.63 -0.19 -42.68
N THR A 18 -2.84 0.04 -43.74
CA THR A 18 -1.37 0.13 -43.62
C THR A 18 -0.92 1.41 -42.89
N ARG A 19 -1.63 2.51 -43.03
CA ARG A 19 -1.34 3.74 -42.28
C ARG A 19 -1.71 3.63 -40.79
N GLU A 20 -2.79 2.98 -40.42
CA GLU A 20 -3.14 2.70 -39.01
C GLU A 20 -2.20 1.68 -38.36
N LEU A 21 -1.80 0.63 -39.07
CA LEU A 21 -0.78 -0.32 -38.61
C LEU A 21 0.60 0.35 -38.46
N ALA A 22 0.97 1.26 -39.37
CA ALA A 22 2.21 2.01 -39.26
C ALA A 22 2.19 3.03 -38.11
N ARG A 23 1.04 3.63 -37.77
CA ARG A 23 0.88 4.51 -36.60
C ARG A 23 0.94 3.75 -35.30
N THR A 24 0.28 2.59 -35.18
CA THR A 24 0.35 1.72 -33.99
C THR A 24 1.75 1.12 -33.80
N LEU A 25 2.45 0.76 -34.88
CA LEU A 25 3.86 0.34 -34.82
C LEU A 25 4.81 1.49 -34.43
N SER A 26 4.48 2.73 -34.79
CA SER A 26 5.24 3.94 -34.43
C SER A 26 5.08 4.27 -32.93
N ILE A 27 3.88 4.16 -32.36
CA ILE A 27 3.64 4.45 -30.94
C ILE A 27 4.30 3.38 -30.06
N THR A 28 4.26 2.10 -30.44
CA THR A 28 4.97 1.04 -29.71
C THR A 28 6.48 1.15 -29.84
N ARG A 29 7.00 1.64 -30.98
CA ARG A 29 8.43 1.97 -31.12
C ARG A 29 8.80 3.21 -30.30
N LEU A 30 7.97 4.26 -30.27
CA LEU A 30 8.20 5.45 -29.44
C LEU A 30 8.19 5.11 -27.93
N LEU A 31 7.27 4.28 -27.51
CA LEU A 31 7.22 3.79 -26.10
C LEU A 31 8.42 2.90 -25.75
N LYS A 32 8.88 2.07 -26.70
CA LYS A 32 10.12 1.29 -26.52
C LYS A 32 11.36 2.19 -26.51
N ILE A 33 11.40 3.21 -27.33
CA ILE A 33 12.48 4.19 -27.38
C ILE A 33 12.49 5.03 -26.12
N LEU A 34 11.35 5.53 -25.64
CA LEU A 34 11.24 6.23 -24.36
C LEU A 34 11.64 5.34 -23.18
N ALA A 35 11.23 4.08 -23.17
CA ALA A 35 11.66 3.11 -22.15
C ALA A 35 13.18 2.81 -22.24
N GLN A 36 13.75 2.73 -23.45
CA GLN A 36 15.19 2.54 -23.65
C GLN A 36 16.01 3.79 -23.29
N TYR A 37 15.55 4.99 -23.60
CA TYR A 37 16.24 6.22 -23.24
C TYR A 37 16.12 6.55 -21.75
N SER A 38 14.99 6.24 -21.10
CA SER A 38 14.88 6.30 -19.64
C SER A 38 15.83 5.29 -18.97
N PHE A 39 16.01 4.13 -19.58
CA PHE A 39 16.98 3.13 -19.16
C PHE A 39 18.43 3.58 -19.37
N PHE A 40 18.72 4.32 -20.44
CA PHE A 40 20.06 4.86 -20.74
C PHE A 40 20.46 6.01 -19.81
N LEU A 41 19.53 6.87 -19.42
CA LEU A 41 19.77 7.89 -18.38
C LEU A 41 20.02 7.27 -17.00
N LEU A 42 19.39 6.11 -16.72
CA LEU A 42 19.64 5.31 -15.52
C LEU A 42 21.02 4.61 -15.54
N LEU A 43 21.55 4.29 -16.73
CA LEU A 43 22.88 3.69 -16.91
C LEU A 43 24.03 4.71 -16.85
N LEU A 44 23.76 5.99 -17.10
CA LEU A 44 24.77 7.06 -17.03
C LEU A 44 25.00 7.58 -15.60
N ALA A 45 24.24 7.13 -14.61
CA ALA A 45 24.59 7.38 -13.22
C ALA A 45 25.87 6.60 -12.88
N PRO A 46 26.96 7.28 -12.47
CA PRO A 46 28.25 6.63 -12.27
C PRO A 46 28.13 5.47 -11.28
N GLU A 47 28.53 4.27 -11.70
CA GLU A 47 28.84 3.17 -10.80
C GLU A 47 30.03 3.60 -9.93
N LYS A 48 29.76 4.25 -8.82
CA LYS A 48 30.79 4.40 -7.79
C LYS A 48 30.91 3.05 -7.11
N THR A 49 31.94 2.30 -7.50
CA THR A 49 32.57 1.27 -6.67
C THR A 49 32.60 1.77 -5.23
N VAL A 50 32.14 0.88 -4.32
CA VAL A 50 32.29 1.04 -2.87
C VAL A 50 33.76 1.32 -2.58
N ALA A 51 34.12 2.59 -2.46
CA ALA A 51 35.45 2.98 -2.05
C ALA A 51 35.57 2.74 -0.56
N GLN A 52 36.46 1.82 -0.20
CA GLN A 52 36.97 1.63 1.14
C GLN A 52 37.23 2.98 1.82
N HIS A 53 36.90 3.05 3.10
CA HIS A 53 37.22 4.13 4.00
C HIS A 53 38.61 4.73 3.78
N ALA A 54 38.68 5.82 3.08
CA ALA A 54 39.74 6.78 3.26
C ALA A 54 39.14 7.88 4.14
N GLN A 55 39.48 7.87 5.42
CA GLN A 55 39.46 9.07 6.25
C GLN A 55 40.39 10.08 5.56
N SER A 56 39.90 10.82 4.61
CA SER A 56 40.61 11.98 4.09
C SER A 56 39.88 13.22 4.59
N SER A 57 40.58 13.95 5.42
CA SER A 57 40.36 15.33 5.82
C SER A 57 40.29 16.30 4.62
N ALA A 58 39.27 16.17 3.79
CA ALA A 58 38.94 17.18 2.79
C ALA A 58 37.82 18.06 3.37
N ASP A 59 38.22 18.84 4.34
CA ASP A 59 37.36 19.64 5.23
C ASP A 59 36.84 20.94 4.61
N TRP A 60 37.13 21.18 3.34
CA TRP A 60 36.87 22.44 2.66
C TRP A 60 35.73 22.43 1.63
N ALA A 61 35.02 21.34 1.53
CA ALA A 61 33.91 21.17 0.58
C ALA A 61 32.53 21.49 1.18
N ASN A 62 32.43 22.29 2.24
CA ASN A 62 31.14 22.67 2.83
C ASN A 62 30.81 24.11 2.51
N LEU A 63 29.96 24.32 1.52
CA LEU A 63 29.47 25.59 1.04
C LEU A 63 28.03 25.87 1.51
N GLY A 64 27.63 25.29 2.65
CA GLY A 64 26.30 25.47 3.24
C GLY A 64 25.18 25.03 2.29
N PHE A 65 24.22 25.92 2.01
CA PHE A 65 23.08 25.62 1.16
C PHE A 65 23.46 25.16 -0.27
N ILE A 66 24.57 25.70 -0.82
CA ILE A 66 25.00 25.36 -2.18
C ILE A 66 25.52 23.92 -2.24
N TYR A 67 26.29 23.51 -1.25
CA TYR A 67 26.83 22.17 -1.12
C TYR A 67 27.12 21.87 0.35
N ASP A 68 26.48 20.86 0.90
CA ASP A 68 26.73 20.40 2.28
C ASP A 68 26.85 18.88 2.33
N ARG A 69 27.82 18.39 3.08
CA ARG A 69 28.05 16.98 3.34
C ARG A 69 27.87 16.69 4.83
N ILE A 70 26.91 15.85 5.14
CA ILE A 70 26.41 15.61 6.49
C ILE A 70 26.33 14.12 6.78
N PRO A 71 26.66 13.71 8.00
CA PRO A 71 26.45 12.33 8.41
C PRO A 71 24.95 12.02 8.52
N THR A 72 24.55 10.82 8.15
CA THR A 72 23.19 10.31 8.39
C THR A 72 22.99 9.98 9.86
N VAL A 73 21.76 10.19 10.36
CA VAL A 73 21.45 10.04 11.81
C VAL A 73 21.06 8.61 12.17
N PHE A 74 20.28 7.94 11.32
CA PHE A 74 19.68 6.63 11.63
C PHE A 74 20.49 5.43 11.13
N ARG A 75 21.45 5.66 10.26
CA ARG A 75 22.33 4.63 9.67
C ARG A 75 23.73 5.19 9.53
N ASP A 76 24.73 4.33 9.50
CA ASP A 76 26.08 4.76 9.16
C ASP A 76 26.16 5.11 7.68
N GLY A 77 26.55 6.34 7.40
CA GLY A 77 26.63 6.87 6.06
C GLY A 77 26.67 8.38 6.02
N GLU A 78 26.61 8.92 4.82
CA GLU A 78 26.69 10.35 4.54
C GLU A 78 25.59 10.77 3.58
N ARG A 79 25.13 11.99 3.75
CA ARG A 79 24.20 12.66 2.84
C ARG A 79 24.88 13.91 2.29
N THR A 80 24.97 14.00 0.98
CA THR A 80 25.39 15.20 0.28
C THR A 80 24.16 15.93 -0.21
N GLU A 81 24.00 17.19 0.16
CA GLU A 81 22.91 18.06 -0.30
C GLU A 81 23.46 19.17 -1.19
N ILE A 82 22.77 19.48 -2.29
CA ILE A 82 23.06 20.57 -3.21
C ILE A 82 21.79 21.41 -3.35
N LEU A 83 21.88 22.71 -3.14
CA LEU A 83 20.75 23.62 -3.02
C LEU A 83 19.76 23.14 -1.94
N GLY A 84 20.31 22.85 -0.75
CA GLY A 84 19.56 22.27 0.34
C GLY A 84 19.00 20.89 0.00
N PRO A 85 17.72 20.59 0.38
CA PRO A 85 17.13 19.27 0.15
C PRO A 85 16.61 19.06 -1.29
N ILE A 86 16.83 20.00 -2.23
CA ILE A 86 16.37 19.87 -3.62
C ILE A 86 17.09 18.71 -4.29
N PHE A 87 18.42 18.69 -4.24
CA PHE A 87 19.24 17.57 -4.68
C PHE A 87 19.87 16.93 -3.47
N SER A 88 19.66 15.65 -3.27
CA SER A 88 20.36 14.93 -2.21
C SER A 88 20.84 13.56 -2.68
N LEU A 89 22.04 13.20 -2.25
CA LEU A 89 22.64 11.88 -2.42
C LEU A 89 22.97 11.33 -1.03
N GLU A 90 22.23 10.35 -0.59
CA GLU A 90 22.50 9.62 0.65
C GLU A 90 23.20 8.31 0.31
N THR A 91 24.36 8.09 0.90
CA THR A 91 25.13 6.86 0.75
C THR A 91 25.35 6.26 2.11
N THR A 92 24.89 5.02 2.29
CA THR A 92 25.12 4.19 3.47
C THR A 92 26.01 3.01 3.09
N THR A 93 26.41 2.20 4.06
CA THR A 93 27.28 1.03 3.82
C THR A 93 26.81 0.15 2.65
N ASN A 94 25.49 -0.06 2.55
CA ASN A 94 24.93 -1.02 1.59
C ASN A 94 23.91 -0.42 0.63
N ALA A 95 23.56 0.86 0.78
CA ALA A 95 22.52 1.48 -0.04
C ALA A 95 22.85 2.90 -0.44
N SER A 96 22.32 3.33 -1.57
CA SER A 96 22.37 4.70 -2.04
C SER A 96 20.98 5.20 -2.41
N LEU A 97 20.71 6.46 -2.09
CA LEU A 97 19.47 7.14 -2.43
C LEU A 97 19.80 8.50 -3.05
N PHE A 98 19.53 8.67 -4.33
CA PHE A 98 19.56 9.97 -4.99
C PHE A 98 18.15 10.54 -5.06
N THR A 99 17.97 11.81 -4.73
CA THR A 99 16.68 12.50 -4.87
C THR A 99 16.84 13.84 -5.53
N LEU A 100 15.89 14.18 -6.40
CA LEU A 100 15.61 15.51 -6.92
C LEU A 100 14.19 15.86 -6.46
N SER A 101 14.10 16.43 -5.26
CA SER A 101 12.80 16.71 -4.62
C SER A 101 12.08 17.87 -5.29
N PRO A 102 10.76 17.78 -5.58
CA PRO A 102 9.86 16.66 -5.33
C PRO A 102 9.68 15.72 -6.55
N LEU A 103 10.54 15.77 -7.55
CA LEU A 103 10.29 15.20 -8.88
C LEU A 103 10.79 13.76 -9.05
N PHE A 104 11.96 13.42 -8.53
CA PHE A 104 12.63 12.17 -8.85
C PHE A 104 13.32 11.55 -7.64
N SER A 105 13.30 10.21 -7.56
CA SER A 105 14.13 9.44 -6.64
C SER A 105 14.69 8.19 -7.30
N LEU A 106 15.90 7.81 -6.89
CA LEU A 106 16.57 6.58 -7.27
C LEU A 106 17.19 5.94 -6.03
N TYR A 107 16.62 4.84 -5.57
CA TYR A 107 17.13 4.03 -4.47
C TYR A 107 17.79 2.77 -5.01
N ARG A 108 18.96 2.44 -4.50
CA ARG A 108 19.68 1.18 -4.77
C ARG A 108 20.13 0.55 -3.47
N ASP A 109 19.92 -0.75 -3.33
CA ASP A 109 20.41 -1.55 -2.22
C ASP A 109 21.39 -2.59 -2.80
N GLY A 110 22.60 -2.66 -2.23
CA GLY A 110 23.64 -3.58 -2.68
C GLY A 110 23.60 -4.95 -1.97
N THR A 111 23.00 -5.01 -0.77
CA THR A 111 22.85 -6.28 -0.03
C THR A 111 21.73 -7.12 -0.64
N ILE A 112 20.63 -6.47 -0.95
CA ILE A 112 19.50 -7.04 -1.66
C ILE A 112 19.52 -6.34 -3.02
N PRO A 113 19.73 -7.05 -4.16
CA PRO A 113 19.87 -6.41 -5.47
C PRO A 113 18.54 -5.76 -5.89
N GLN A 114 18.23 -4.65 -5.24
CA GLN A 114 17.01 -3.87 -5.38
C GLN A 114 17.32 -2.48 -5.95
N THR A 115 16.54 -2.06 -6.94
CA THR A 115 16.58 -0.70 -7.49
C THR A 115 15.14 -0.20 -7.59
N GLU A 116 14.86 0.94 -6.97
CA GLU A 116 13.59 1.66 -7.08
C GLU A 116 13.85 3.02 -7.73
N ALA A 117 13.16 3.36 -8.81
CA ALA A 117 13.22 4.67 -9.44
C ALA A 117 11.80 5.23 -9.59
N GLU A 118 11.61 6.47 -9.20
CA GLU A 118 10.30 7.13 -9.22
C GLU A 118 10.41 8.51 -9.85
N LEU A 119 9.46 8.85 -10.71
CA LEU A 119 9.32 10.19 -11.29
C LEU A 119 7.92 10.71 -10.99
N GLY A 120 7.84 11.81 -10.22
CA GLY A 120 6.59 12.43 -9.82
C GLY A 120 5.62 11.43 -9.19
N TYR A 121 6.09 10.59 -8.23
CA TYR A 121 5.25 9.54 -7.64
C TYR A 121 3.83 10.02 -7.32
N PRO A 122 2.76 9.30 -7.71
CA PRO A 122 2.73 7.95 -8.29
C PRO A 122 2.66 7.91 -9.82
N ILE A 123 3.14 8.93 -10.54
CA ILE A 123 2.99 9.00 -12.00
C ILE A 123 3.80 7.88 -12.66
N LEU A 124 5.09 7.76 -12.33
CA LEU A 124 5.94 6.73 -12.90
C LEU A 124 6.77 6.08 -11.80
N SER A 125 6.77 4.76 -11.76
CA SER A 125 7.63 3.96 -10.90
C SER A 125 8.28 2.81 -11.65
N PHE A 126 9.52 2.53 -11.30
CA PHE A 126 10.29 1.40 -11.77
C PHE A 126 10.90 0.69 -10.57
N ASP A 127 10.57 -0.59 -10.40
CA ASP A 127 11.10 -1.45 -9.36
C ASP A 127 11.86 -2.60 -10.01
N LYS A 128 13.08 -2.86 -9.55
CA LYS A 128 13.88 -4.02 -9.94
C LYS A 128 14.32 -4.74 -8.68
N PHE A 129 14.12 -6.04 -8.65
CA PHE A 129 14.55 -6.93 -7.58
C PHE A 129 15.24 -8.16 -8.18
N GLY A 130 16.54 -8.25 -8.01
CA GLY A 130 17.33 -9.26 -8.69
C GLY A 130 17.21 -9.13 -10.22
N ARG A 131 16.67 -10.16 -10.85
CA ARG A 131 16.41 -10.18 -12.31
C ARG A 131 14.99 -9.79 -12.67
N GLU A 132 14.08 -9.67 -11.70
CA GLU A 132 12.71 -9.23 -11.92
C GLU A 132 12.63 -7.70 -11.96
N PHE A 133 11.81 -7.18 -12.85
CA PHE A 133 11.52 -5.74 -12.92
C PHE A 133 10.03 -5.47 -13.10
N ARG A 134 9.62 -4.31 -12.65
CA ARG A 134 8.27 -3.79 -12.79
C ARG A 134 8.31 -2.30 -13.10
N PHE A 135 7.71 -1.92 -14.19
CA PHE A 135 7.50 -0.53 -14.61
C PHE A 135 6.02 -0.21 -14.53
N GLN A 136 5.65 0.95 -13.96
CA GLN A 136 4.27 1.39 -13.86
C GLN A 136 4.14 2.86 -14.25
N LEU A 137 3.12 3.17 -15.04
CA LEU A 137 2.70 4.53 -15.36
C LEU A 137 1.28 4.74 -14.85
N LEU A 138 1.09 5.75 -13.96
CA LEU A 138 -0.18 6.07 -13.29
C LEU A 138 -0.85 4.85 -12.63
N GLN A 139 -0.09 3.80 -12.32
CA GLN A 139 -0.58 2.50 -11.85
C GLN A 139 -1.61 1.81 -12.79
N VAL A 140 -1.92 2.42 -13.92
CA VAL A 140 -2.85 1.92 -14.96
C VAL A 140 -2.12 1.09 -16.00
N ILE A 141 -0.94 1.54 -16.45
CA ILE A 141 -0.09 0.82 -17.39
C ILE A 141 1.06 0.18 -16.59
N ALA A 142 1.19 -1.13 -16.69
CA ALA A 142 2.24 -1.86 -16.00
C ALA A 142 2.92 -2.87 -16.94
N PHE A 143 4.26 -2.86 -16.94
CA PHE A 143 5.10 -3.85 -17.58
C PHE A 143 5.95 -4.52 -16.51
N SER A 144 5.96 -5.84 -16.46
CA SER A 144 6.84 -6.59 -15.59
C SER A 144 7.45 -7.77 -16.32
N GLY A 145 8.66 -8.13 -15.94
CA GLY A 145 9.38 -9.24 -16.53
C GLY A 145 10.60 -9.61 -15.72
N GLY A 146 11.33 -10.59 -16.21
CA GLY A 146 12.54 -11.09 -15.59
C GLY A 146 12.40 -12.50 -15.05
N GLU A 147 13.53 -13.08 -14.71
CA GLU A 147 13.64 -14.47 -14.25
C GLU A 147 13.32 -14.54 -12.76
N ALA A 148 12.16 -15.10 -12.43
CA ALA A 148 11.80 -15.41 -11.04
C ALA A 148 12.66 -16.58 -10.51
N LEU A 149 12.99 -16.56 -9.22
CA LEU A 149 13.77 -17.60 -8.53
C LEU A 149 13.24 -19.03 -8.79
N ASN A 150 11.94 -19.18 -9.09
CA ASN A 150 11.27 -20.48 -9.23
C ASN A 150 10.52 -20.67 -10.56
N GLY A 151 10.74 -19.88 -11.61
CA GLY A 151 9.79 -20.00 -12.70
C GLY A 151 10.11 -19.48 -14.09
N GLY A 152 11.35 -19.15 -14.41
CA GLY A 152 11.72 -18.66 -15.73
C GLY A 152 11.24 -17.24 -16.05
N ASP A 153 11.58 -16.74 -17.25
CA ASP A 153 11.30 -15.36 -17.67
C ASP A 153 9.79 -15.15 -17.97
N LYS A 154 9.06 -14.57 -17.01
CA LYS A 154 7.64 -14.21 -17.18
C LYS A 154 7.50 -12.74 -17.51
N LYS A 155 6.98 -12.43 -18.69
CA LYS A 155 6.68 -11.05 -19.12
C LYS A 155 5.19 -10.77 -19.03
N ARG A 156 4.82 -9.71 -18.33
CA ARG A 156 3.44 -9.26 -18.18
C ARG A 156 3.28 -7.83 -18.67
N THR A 157 2.23 -7.62 -19.47
CA THR A 157 1.78 -6.30 -19.89
C THR A 157 0.35 -6.11 -19.42
N THR A 158 0.08 -5.02 -18.72
CA THR A 158 -1.26 -4.67 -18.27
C THR A 158 -1.54 -3.21 -18.63
N ILE A 159 -2.63 -2.95 -19.32
CA ILE A 159 -3.21 -1.62 -19.55
C ILE A 159 -4.62 -1.70 -18.98
N PHE A 160 -4.76 -1.37 -17.70
CA PHE A 160 -6.02 -1.52 -16.99
C PHE A 160 -7.03 -0.45 -17.41
N PRO A 161 -8.30 -0.81 -17.65
CA PRO A 161 -8.90 -2.16 -17.58
C PRO A 161 -8.93 -2.90 -18.92
N ILE A 162 -8.27 -2.41 -19.98
CA ILE A 162 -8.51 -2.78 -21.39
C ILE A 162 -7.69 -3.99 -21.85
N TYR A 163 -6.40 -4.05 -21.49
CA TYR A 163 -5.48 -5.05 -22.06
C TYR A 163 -4.66 -5.76 -21.00
N PHE A 164 -4.62 -7.10 -21.11
CA PHE A 164 -3.84 -7.97 -20.23
C PHE A 164 -3.13 -9.03 -21.06
N GLN A 165 -1.82 -9.15 -20.89
CA GLN A 165 -1.00 -10.16 -21.55
C GLN A 165 0.00 -10.77 -20.58
N GLN A 166 0.23 -12.06 -20.67
CA GLN A 166 1.35 -12.76 -20.05
C GLN A 166 2.00 -13.69 -21.05
N LYS A 167 3.32 -13.63 -21.09
CA LYS A 167 4.19 -14.59 -21.79
C LYS A 167 5.06 -15.28 -20.77
N SER A 168 5.06 -16.60 -20.76
CA SER A 168 5.82 -17.46 -19.85
C SER A 168 6.47 -18.57 -20.67
N PRO A 169 7.61 -19.13 -20.21
CA PRO A 169 8.18 -20.35 -20.78
C PRO A 169 7.22 -21.54 -20.74
N LYS A 170 6.30 -21.55 -19.77
CA LYS A 170 5.24 -22.57 -19.67
C LYS A 170 4.04 -22.14 -20.51
N PRO A 171 3.73 -22.87 -21.63
CA PRO A 171 2.65 -22.48 -22.54
C PRO A 171 1.29 -22.35 -21.88
N GLU A 172 1.01 -23.17 -20.86
CA GLU A 172 -0.25 -23.16 -20.11
C GLU A 172 -0.49 -21.85 -19.33
N GLU A 173 0.56 -21.12 -19.00
CA GLU A 173 0.46 -19.83 -18.31
C GLU A 173 0.30 -18.63 -19.22
N ASN A 174 0.42 -18.85 -20.55
CA ASN A 174 0.29 -17.79 -21.54
C ASN A 174 -1.14 -17.36 -21.71
N TYR A 175 -1.37 -16.06 -21.73
CA TYR A 175 -2.69 -15.51 -21.97
C TYR A 175 -2.66 -14.12 -22.61
N VAL A 176 -3.77 -13.81 -23.29
CA VAL A 176 -4.10 -12.48 -23.82
C VAL A 176 -5.57 -12.19 -23.53
N ALA A 177 -5.85 -10.96 -23.14
CA ALA A 177 -7.20 -10.48 -22.96
C ALA A 177 -7.32 -9.02 -23.41
N VAL A 178 -8.32 -8.75 -24.24
CA VAL A 178 -8.69 -7.42 -24.74
C VAL A 178 -10.14 -7.15 -24.36
N VAL A 179 -10.35 -6.40 -23.31
CA VAL A 179 -11.69 -6.07 -22.80
C VAL A 179 -12.31 -4.98 -23.67
N PRO A 180 -13.57 -5.11 -24.08
CA PRO A 180 -14.55 -6.14 -23.74
C PRO A 180 -14.59 -7.33 -24.71
N PHE A 181 -13.77 -7.40 -25.74
CA PHE A 181 -13.96 -8.27 -26.90
C PHE A 181 -13.67 -9.73 -26.62
N TYR A 182 -12.46 -10.07 -26.19
CA TYR A 182 -12.03 -11.45 -25.99
C TYR A 182 -10.91 -11.51 -24.95
N GLY A 183 -10.93 -12.52 -24.10
CA GLY A 183 -9.83 -12.72 -23.18
C GLY A 183 -9.82 -14.08 -22.52
N ARG A 184 -8.59 -14.55 -22.33
CA ARG A 184 -8.26 -15.63 -21.40
C ARG A 184 -7.20 -15.11 -20.44
N MET A 185 -7.42 -15.24 -19.15
CA MET A 185 -6.49 -14.83 -18.11
C MET A 185 -6.33 -15.93 -17.07
N GLN A 186 -5.15 -16.03 -16.48
CA GLN A 186 -4.85 -17.00 -15.44
C GLN A 186 -4.22 -16.30 -14.22
N ASN A 187 -4.63 -16.73 -13.02
CA ASN A 187 -4.16 -16.18 -11.74
C ASN A 187 -4.25 -14.64 -11.68
N ARG A 188 -5.40 -14.11 -12.12
CA ARG A 188 -5.69 -12.68 -12.13
C ARG A 188 -7.04 -12.39 -11.48
N LEU A 189 -7.17 -11.18 -10.92
CA LEU A 189 -8.41 -10.67 -10.30
C LEU A 189 -9.00 -11.67 -9.29
N PHE A 190 -8.13 -12.32 -8.48
CA PHE A 190 -8.51 -13.33 -7.47
C PHE A 190 -9.23 -14.57 -8.02
N ARG A 191 -9.02 -14.90 -9.30
CA ARG A 191 -9.53 -16.08 -10.00
C ARG A 191 -8.38 -16.89 -10.58
N ASP A 192 -8.55 -18.21 -10.61
CA ASP A 192 -7.56 -19.13 -11.19
C ASP A 192 -7.59 -19.02 -12.71
N ARG A 193 -8.79 -18.97 -13.29
CA ARG A 193 -9.01 -18.70 -14.73
C ARG A 193 -10.17 -17.74 -14.94
N ILE A 194 -10.04 -16.88 -15.94
CA ILE A 194 -11.10 -16.01 -16.45
C ILE A 194 -11.08 -16.15 -17.98
N TYR A 195 -12.22 -16.41 -18.58
CA TYR A 195 -12.44 -16.44 -20.02
C TYR A 195 -13.67 -15.60 -20.35
N PHE A 196 -13.59 -14.77 -21.36
CA PHE A 196 -14.73 -13.97 -21.79
C PHE A 196 -14.74 -13.73 -23.29
N VAL A 197 -15.93 -13.55 -23.84
CA VAL A 197 -16.19 -13.17 -25.22
C VAL A 197 -17.27 -12.10 -25.22
N LEU A 198 -16.95 -10.94 -25.85
CA LEU A 198 -17.87 -9.81 -26.01
C LEU A 198 -18.57 -9.43 -24.68
N LEU A 199 -17.76 -9.10 -23.63
CA LEU A 199 -18.37 -8.67 -22.36
C LEU A 199 -19.41 -7.56 -22.60
N PRO A 200 -20.61 -7.72 -22.02
CA PRO A 200 -21.02 -8.67 -20.97
C PRO A 200 -21.65 -9.97 -21.50
N ALA A 201 -21.57 -10.30 -22.80
CA ALA A 201 -22.31 -11.43 -23.38
C ALA A 201 -21.94 -12.78 -22.73
N TYR A 202 -20.65 -13.07 -22.60
CA TYR A 202 -20.18 -14.30 -21.95
C TYR A 202 -18.94 -14.05 -21.08
N LEU A 203 -18.98 -14.57 -19.84
CA LEU A 203 -17.88 -14.55 -18.90
C LEU A 203 -17.82 -15.85 -18.08
N GLN A 204 -16.76 -16.63 -18.22
CA GLN A 204 -16.47 -17.79 -17.39
C GLN A 204 -15.38 -17.45 -16.38
N THR A 205 -15.59 -17.80 -15.13
CA THR A 205 -14.58 -17.66 -14.08
C THR A 205 -14.42 -18.96 -13.32
N GLU A 206 -13.19 -19.32 -13.00
CA GLU A 206 -12.85 -20.50 -12.20
C GLU A 206 -12.11 -20.08 -10.94
N LYS A 207 -12.47 -20.69 -9.81
CA LYS A 207 -11.77 -20.54 -8.55
C LYS A 207 -11.83 -21.85 -7.75
N ARG A 208 -10.66 -22.42 -7.44
CA ARG A 208 -10.54 -23.67 -6.65
C ARG A 208 -11.41 -24.79 -7.23
N GLY A 209 -11.39 -24.98 -8.54
CA GLY A 209 -12.17 -26.01 -9.22
C GLY A 209 -13.67 -25.72 -9.38
N MET A 210 -14.16 -24.58 -8.86
CA MET A 210 -15.53 -24.14 -9.09
C MET A 210 -15.56 -23.21 -10.32
N VAL A 211 -16.35 -23.59 -11.31
CA VAL A 211 -16.56 -22.84 -12.55
C VAL A 211 -17.89 -22.08 -12.47
N THR A 212 -17.87 -20.82 -12.87
CA THR A 212 -19.06 -19.98 -13.03
C THR A 212 -19.14 -19.48 -14.47
N ASP A 213 -20.13 -19.92 -15.19
CA ASP A 213 -20.48 -19.42 -16.53
C ASP A 213 -21.52 -18.31 -16.39
N ASN A 214 -21.21 -17.13 -16.89
CA ASN A 214 -22.13 -15.99 -16.88
C ASN A 214 -22.50 -15.66 -18.33
N TYR A 215 -23.79 -15.55 -18.59
CA TYR A 215 -24.38 -15.15 -19.86
C TYR A 215 -25.12 -13.84 -19.66
N LEU A 216 -24.82 -12.86 -20.51
CA LEU A 216 -25.31 -11.49 -20.37
C LEU A 216 -25.08 -10.95 -18.93
N PHE A 217 -23.82 -11.02 -18.47
CA PHE A 217 -23.46 -10.58 -17.11
C PHE A 217 -24.06 -9.21 -16.77
N PRO A 218 -24.73 -9.07 -15.62
CA PRO A 218 -24.80 -10.01 -14.48
C PRO A 218 -26.08 -10.90 -14.46
N PHE A 219 -26.87 -10.97 -15.51
CA PHE A 219 -28.23 -11.49 -15.46
C PHE A 219 -28.34 -13.01 -15.27
N PHE A 220 -27.63 -13.80 -16.06
CA PHE A 220 -27.70 -15.24 -15.94
C PHE A 220 -26.34 -15.87 -15.64
N HIS A 221 -26.27 -16.70 -14.59
CA HIS A 221 -25.09 -17.51 -14.36
C HIS A 221 -25.40 -18.92 -13.95
N ARG A 222 -24.52 -19.83 -14.31
CA ARG A 222 -24.50 -21.24 -13.89
C ARG A 222 -23.20 -21.54 -13.17
N ARG A 223 -23.28 -22.21 -12.05
CA ARG A 223 -22.11 -22.68 -11.27
C ARG A 223 -22.05 -24.17 -11.24
N HIS A 224 -20.85 -24.73 -11.42
CA HIS A 224 -20.60 -26.16 -11.37
C HIS A 224 -19.15 -26.45 -10.97
N GLY A 225 -18.87 -27.67 -10.52
CA GLY A 225 -17.53 -28.10 -10.10
C GLY A 225 -17.26 -27.91 -8.59
N ALA A 226 -16.25 -28.61 -8.07
CA ALA A 226 -15.90 -28.66 -6.66
C ALA A 226 -17.09 -28.96 -5.72
N GLY A 227 -17.99 -29.85 -6.13
CA GLY A 227 -19.21 -30.19 -5.37
C GLY A 227 -20.30 -29.12 -5.38
N VAL A 228 -20.14 -28.05 -6.18
CA VAL A 228 -21.13 -26.97 -6.29
C VAL A 228 -21.93 -27.13 -7.56
N THR A 229 -23.25 -27.00 -7.45
CA THR A 229 -24.18 -26.89 -8.58
C THR A 229 -25.16 -25.76 -8.30
N GLY A 230 -25.40 -24.93 -9.30
CA GLY A 230 -26.35 -23.83 -9.13
C GLY A 230 -26.56 -23.03 -10.39
N TRP A 231 -27.59 -22.24 -10.38
CA TRP A 231 -27.91 -21.28 -11.43
C TRP A 231 -28.63 -20.07 -10.84
N GLN A 232 -28.55 -18.97 -11.52
CA GLN A 232 -29.20 -17.73 -11.11
C GLN A 232 -29.62 -16.92 -12.34
N PHE A 233 -30.87 -16.48 -12.35
CA PHE A 233 -31.39 -15.44 -13.22
C PHE A 233 -31.60 -14.17 -12.40
N TRP A 234 -30.54 -13.38 -12.33
CA TRP A 234 -30.54 -12.15 -11.53
C TRP A 234 -31.31 -11.04 -12.21
N PRO A 235 -32.12 -10.24 -11.50
CA PRO A 235 -32.35 -10.27 -10.04
C PRO A 235 -33.52 -11.15 -9.58
N VAL A 236 -34.09 -11.98 -10.47
CA VAL A 236 -35.40 -12.62 -10.28
C VAL A 236 -35.33 -13.85 -9.37
N VAL A 237 -34.53 -14.83 -9.72
CA VAL A 237 -34.50 -16.11 -9.01
C VAL A 237 -33.13 -16.80 -9.13
N GLY A 238 -32.76 -17.55 -8.10
CA GLY A 238 -31.55 -18.37 -8.13
C GLY A 238 -31.55 -19.47 -7.09
N ARG A 239 -30.86 -20.55 -7.41
CA ARG A 239 -30.61 -21.66 -6.51
C ARG A 239 -29.19 -22.17 -6.66
N GLU A 240 -28.55 -22.46 -5.54
CA GLU A 240 -27.19 -23.00 -5.50
C GLU A 240 -27.08 -24.02 -4.36
N LYS A 241 -26.44 -25.16 -4.67
CA LYS A 241 -26.18 -26.23 -3.70
C LYS A 241 -24.70 -26.60 -3.76
N LYS A 242 -24.12 -26.81 -2.59
CA LYS A 242 -22.78 -27.38 -2.44
C LYS A 242 -22.91 -28.67 -1.64
N GLU A 243 -22.30 -29.74 -2.10
CA GLU A 243 -22.17 -31.00 -1.37
C GLU A 243 -21.09 -30.89 -0.28
N ILE A 244 -21.17 -31.79 0.71
CA ILE A 244 -20.13 -31.91 1.72
C ILE A 244 -18.87 -32.42 1.04
N THR A 245 -17.74 -31.76 1.29
CA THR A 245 -16.45 -32.19 0.74
C THR A 245 -15.46 -32.44 1.87
N PHE A 246 -14.66 -33.48 1.71
CA PHE A 246 -13.58 -33.82 2.64
C PHE A 246 -12.24 -33.42 2.02
N SER A 247 -11.40 -32.80 2.80
CA SER A 247 -10.04 -32.44 2.39
C SER A 247 -9.06 -32.79 3.51
N THR A 248 -7.84 -33.16 3.16
CA THR A 248 -6.79 -33.41 4.13
C THR A 248 -5.97 -32.12 4.29
N ASN A 249 -5.75 -31.70 5.54
CA ASN A 249 -4.91 -30.54 5.84
C ASN A 249 -3.41 -30.91 5.72
N ASN A 250 -2.52 -29.92 5.88
CA ASN A 250 -1.08 -30.12 5.80
C ASN A 250 -0.50 -31.03 6.92
N TRP A 251 -1.28 -31.34 7.95
CA TRP A 251 -0.91 -32.22 9.08
C TRP A 251 -1.52 -33.62 8.95
N GLY A 252 -2.25 -33.91 7.85
CA GLY A 252 -2.84 -35.21 7.60
C GLY A 252 -4.25 -35.40 8.16
N ASP A 253 -4.85 -34.40 8.84
CA ASP A 253 -6.18 -34.50 9.39
C ASP A 253 -7.24 -34.31 8.30
N GLN A 254 -8.33 -35.07 8.39
CA GLN A 254 -9.48 -34.88 7.53
C GLN A 254 -10.30 -33.68 8.00
N VAL A 255 -10.36 -32.65 7.14
CA VAL A 255 -11.18 -31.45 7.36
C VAL A 255 -12.47 -31.57 6.55
N VAL A 256 -13.60 -31.50 7.23
CA VAL A 256 -14.93 -31.47 6.60
C VAL A 256 -15.24 -30.03 6.17
N SER A 257 -15.39 -29.81 4.86
CA SER A 257 -15.96 -28.57 4.34
C SER A 257 -17.46 -28.75 4.17
N GLY A 258 -18.25 -28.12 5.04
CA GLY A 258 -19.70 -28.24 5.03
C GLY A 258 -20.33 -27.82 3.71
N GLY A 259 -21.42 -28.51 3.38
CA GLY A 259 -22.30 -28.18 2.26
C GLY A 259 -23.17 -26.96 2.55
N TYR A 260 -23.85 -26.50 1.51
CA TYR A 260 -24.88 -25.46 1.67
C TYR A 260 -25.97 -25.57 0.60
N GLU A 261 -27.13 -25.02 0.92
CA GLU A 261 -28.22 -24.77 -0.02
C GLU A 261 -28.61 -23.28 0.07
N LYS A 262 -28.68 -22.62 -1.05
CA LYS A 262 -29.04 -21.20 -1.16
C LYS A 262 -30.12 -21.02 -2.19
N SER A 263 -31.12 -20.23 -1.88
CA SER A 263 -32.20 -19.85 -2.80
C SER A 263 -32.48 -18.37 -2.65
N MET A 264 -32.73 -17.69 -3.74
CA MET A 264 -33.14 -16.28 -3.75
C MET A 264 -34.29 -16.06 -4.72
N ALA A 265 -35.11 -15.06 -4.42
CA ALA A 265 -36.09 -14.52 -5.34
C ALA A 265 -36.20 -13.01 -5.17
N LEU A 266 -36.37 -12.28 -6.29
CA LEU A 266 -36.51 -10.82 -6.33
C LEU A 266 -35.42 -10.11 -5.50
N TRP A 267 -34.16 -10.33 -5.88
CA TRP A 267 -33.02 -9.71 -5.19
C TRP A 267 -33.22 -8.18 -5.02
N PRO A 268 -33.00 -7.62 -3.83
CA PRO A 268 -32.50 -8.20 -2.58
C PRO A 268 -33.60 -8.64 -1.58
N ILE A 269 -34.82 -8.90 -2.04
CA ILE A 269 -36.01 -9.05 -1.18
C ILE A 269 -36.02 -10.39 -0.44
N PHE A 270 -35.84 -11.49 -1.16
CA PHE A 270 -36.01 -12.84 -0.57
C PHE A 270 -34.77 -13.71 -0.70
N PHE A 271 -34.35 -14.30 0.45
CA PHE A 271 -33.32 -15.34 0.51
C PHE A 271 -33.69 -16.43 1.53
N LYS A 272 -33.41 -17.67 1.17
CA LYS A 272 -33.44 -18.81 2.09
C LYS A 272 -32.17 -19.62 1.92
N ASN A 273 -31.32 -19.64 2.94
CA ASN A 273 -30.04 -20.31 2.88
C ASN A 273 -29.88 -21.27 4.07
N THR A 274 -29.32 -22.45 3.81
CA THR A 274 -28.83 -23.38 4.83
C THR A 274 -27.32 -23.55 4.58
N LEU A 275 -26.50 -23.19 5.55
CA LEU A 275 -25.02 -23.22 5.46
C LEU A 275 -24.47 -24.21 6.46
N GLY A 276 -23.30 -24.79 6.18
CA GLY A 276 -22.62 -25.71 7.11
C GLY A 276 -23.27 -27.07 7.21
N ILE A 277 -23.99 -27.54 6.19
CA ILE A 277 -24.62 -28.88 6.17
C ILE A 277 -23.50 -29.93 6.33
N GLY A 278 -23.71 -30.87 7.29
CA GLY A 278 -22.72 -31.89 7.64
C GLY A 278 -21.63 -31.43 8.62
N THR A 279 -21.72 -30.24 9.16
CA THR A 279 -20.88 -29.76 10.26
C THR A 279 -21.67 -29.66 11.56
N THR A 280 -20.99 -29.49 12.69
CA THR A 280 -21.61 -29.30 14.01
C THR A 280 -22.40 -28.01 14.15
N ASN A 281 -22.16 -27.02 13.25
CA ASN A 281 -22.82 -25.72 13.29
C ASN A 281 -23.55 -25.42 11.99
N VAL A 282 -24.73 -26.00 11.81
CA VAL A 282 -25.64 -25.74 10.69
C VAL A 282 -26.34 -24.41 10.92
N GLN A 283 -26.22 -23.49 9.96
CA GLN A 283 -26.83 -22.17 10.01
C GLN A 283 -27.97 -22.04 9.02
N GLN A 284 -29.14 -21.69 9.49
CA GLN A 284 -30.32 -21.38 8.69
C GLN A 284 -30.46 -19.85 8.59
N GLN A 285 -30.63 -19.34 7.38
CA GLN A 285 -30.87 -17.94 7.11
C GLN A 285 -32.17 -17.78 6.32
N PHE A 286 -32.99 -16.88 6.78
CA PHE A 286 -34.20 -16.45 6.09
C PHE A 286 -34.23 -14.93 6.02
N VAL A 287 -34.46 -14.40 4.84
CA VAL A 287 -34.46 -12.95 4.58
C VAL A 287 -35.67 -12.59 3.74
N LEU A 288 -36.48 -11.65 4.23
CA LEU A 288 -37.60 -11.04 3.54
C LEU A 288 -37.57 -9.54 3.79
N ILE A 289 -36.75 -8.83 3.01
CA ILE A 289 -36.57 -7.36 3.14
C ILE A 289 -37.80 -6.64 2.56
N PRO A 290 -38.29 -5.58 3.23
CA PRO A 290 -37.78 -4.97 4.47
C PRO A 290 -38.34 -5.57 5.77
N PHE A 291 -39.17 -6.59 5.72
CA PHE A 291 -40.01 -7.01 6.84
C PHE A 291 -39.27 -7.80 7.91
N TYR A 292 -38.57 -8.87 7.51
CA TYR A 292 -37.99 -9.82 8.47
C TYR A 292 -36.71 -10.44 7.95
N THR A 293 -35.72 -10.58 8.83
CA THR A 293 -34.54 -11.44 8.59
C THR A 293 -34.25 -12.27 9.81
N SER A 294 -33.84 -13.53 9.59
CA SER A 294 -33.38 -14.39 10.67
C SER A 294 -32.17 -15.21 10.27
N GLN A 295 -31.30 -15.42 11.23
CA GLN A 295 -30.13 -16.27 11.15
C GLN A 295 -30.11 -17.12 12.42
N VAL A 296 -30.24 -18.43 12.27
CA VAL A 296 -30.27 -19.38 13.38
C VAL A 296 -29.18 -20.43 13.16
N ALA A 297 -28.30 -20.55 14.13
CA ALA A 297 -27.24 -21.53 14.20
C ALA A 297 -27.15 -22.06 15.65
N SER A 298 -26.47 -23.18 15.87
CA SER A 298 -26.32 -23.73 17.23
C SER A 298 -25.59 -22.76 18.18
N ASN A 299 -24.68 -21.99 17.66
CA ASN A 299 -23.87 -21.02 18.42
C ASN A 299 -24.39 -19.58 18.38
N ARG A 300 -25.38 -19.26 17.50
CA ARG A 300 -25.86 -17.88 17.32
C ARG A 300 -27.26 -17.80 16.76
N VAL A 301 -28.06 -16.90 17.34
CA VAL A 301 -29.39 -16.54 16.83
C VAL A 301 -29.44 -15.04 16.61
N SER A 302 -29.88 -14.61 15.42
CA SER A 302 -30.07 -13.20 15.09
C SER A 302 -31.38 -13.03 14.34
N LYS A 303 -32.23 -12.13 14.79
CA LYS A 303 -33.53 -11.81 14.17
C LYS A 303 -33.65 -10.31 14.01
N SER A 304 -34.15 -9.86 12.84
CA SER A 304 -34.38 -8.44 12.57
C SER A 304 -35.77 -8.23 11.98
N TYR A 305 -36.43 -7.19 12.42
CA TYR A 305 -37.76 -6.77 11.99
C TYR A 305 -37.64 -5.34 11.43
N GLY A 306 -38.12 -5.09 10.21
CA GLY A 306 -38.01 -3.79 9.56
C GLY A 306 -36.58 -3.45 9.09
N PHE A 307 -35.85 -4.45 8.59
CA PHE A 307 -34.47 -4.26 8.08
C PHE A 307 -34.41 -3.30 6.89
N PRO A 308 -33.40 -2.38 6.79
CA PRO A 308 -32.20 -2.29 7.62
C PRO A 308 -32.31 -1.45 8.89
N LEU A 309 -33.30 -0.57 9.01
CA LEU A 309 -33.38 0.41 10.11
C LEU A 309 -34.34 0.00 11.25
N GLY A 310 -34.84 -1.22 11.24
CA GLY A 310 -35.74 -1.71 12.26
C GLY A 310 -35.05 -2.25 13.51
N TYR A 311 -35.77 -3.09 14.25
CA TYR A 311 -35.28 -3.75 15.44
C TYR A 311 -34.49 -5.01 15.08
N THR A 312 -33.32 -5.16 15.69
CA THR A 312 -32.48 -6.35 15.57
C THR A 312 -32.14 -6.89 16.95
N HIS A 313 -32.30 -8.19 17.12
CA HIS A 313 -31.91 -8.92 18.33
C HIS A 313 -30.98 -10.06 17.96
N THR A 314 -29.82 -10.13 18.61
CA THR A 314 -28.80 -11.16 18.39
C THR A 314 -28.32 -11.72 19.71
N ILE A 315 -28.33 -13.06 19.82
CA ILE A 315 -27.72 -13.82 20.91
C ILE A 315 -26.59 -14.65 20.31
N ASP A 316 -25.40 -14.53 20.85
CA ASP A 316 -24.22 -15.31 20.47
C ASP A 316 -23.79 -16.15 21.68
N TYR A 317 -24.09 -17.45 21.63
CA TYR A 317 -23.81 -18.37 22.74
C TYR A 317 -22.32 -18.70 22.87
N GLU A 318 -21.60 -18.72 21.74
CA GLU A 318 -20.16 -19.00 21.73
C GLU A 318 -19.36 -17.83 22.31
N LYS A 319 -19.69 -16.61 21.91
CA LYS A 319 -19.06 -15.40 22.40
C LYS A 319 -19.72 -14.82 23.64
N LYS A 320 -20.80 -15.45 24.12
CA LYS A 320 -21.53 -15.10 25.34
C LYS A 320 -21.92 -13.61 25.38
N TYR A 321 -22.72 -13.16 24.42
CA TYR A 321 -23.29 -11.80 24.43
C TYR A 321 -24.71 -11.78 23.84
N GLU A 322 -25.46 -10.79 24.26
CA GLU A 322 -26.76 -10.42 23.73
C GLU A 322 -26.73 -8.98 23.21
N GLU A 323 -27.31 -8.76 22.04
CA GLU A 323 -27.32 -7.46 21.36
C GLU A 323 -28.72 -7.08 20.91
N HIS A 324 -29.13 -5.85 21.21
CA HIS A 324 -30.36 -5.22 20.76
C HIS A 324 -30.05 -3.94 19.99
N GLY A 325 -30.75 -3.71 18.90
CA GLY A 325 -30.61 -2.48 18.12
C GLY A 325 -31.93 -1.98 17.57
N MET A 326 -32.19 -0.66 17.73
CA MET A 326 -33.36 0.01 17.15
C MET A 326 -33.16 1.52 17.13
N PRO A 327 -33.10 2.18 15.95
CA PRO A 327 -32.94 1.59 14.60
C PRO A 327 -31.54 1.01 14.40
N TRP A 328 -31.47 -0.26 13.99
CA TRP A 328 -30.17 -0.87 13.69
C TRP A 328 -29.64 -0.38 12.32
N PRO A 329 -28.32 -0.13 12.14
CA PRO A 329 -27.20 -0.23 13.09
C PRO A 329 -26.89 1.08 13.85
N LEU A 330 -27.80 2.05 13.88
CA LEU A 330 -27.54 3.38 14.44
C LEU A 330 -27.54 3.35 15.97
N VAL A 331 -28.56 2.71 16.55
CA VAL A 331 -28.68 2.52 18.00
C VAL A 331 -28.49 1.03 18.30
N VAL A 332 -27.47 0.70 19.09
CA VAL A 332 -27.12 -0.69 19.42
C VAL A 332 -26.63 -0.77 20.85
N PHE A 333 -27.20 -1.71 21.61
CA PHE A 333 -26.78 -2.10 22.95
C PHE A 333 -26.46 -3.57 22.96
N ALA A 334 -25.27 -3.94 23.45
CA ALA A 334 -24.84 -5.33 23.61
C ALA A 334 -24.19 -5.51 24.97
N GLU A 335 -24.51 -6.63 25.63
CA GLU A 335 -23.97 -7.00 26.94
C GLU A 335 -23.51 -8.45 26.92
N GLY A 336 -22.34 -8.71 27.49
CA GLY A 336 -21.78 -10.05 27.65
C GLY A 336 -20.25 -10.07 27.67
N GLU A 337 -19.69 -11.22 28.02
CA GLU A 337 -18.24 -11.42 28.11
C GLU A 337 -17.52 -11.20 26.77
N GLY A 338 -18.14 -11.62 25.68
CA GLY A 338 -17.54 -11.53 24.34
C GLY A 338 -17.71 -10.20 23.64
N LYS A 339 -18.69 -9.39 24.08
CA LYS A 339 -18.98 -8.10 23.48
C LYS A 339 -19.83 -7.21 24.38
N THR A 340 -19.33 -6.01 24.61
CA THR A 340 -20.13 -4.93 25.24
C THR A 340 -20.18 -3.77 24.26
N THR A 341 -21.37 -3.26 23.97
CA THR A 341 -21.56 -2.12 23.04
C THR A 341 -22.65 -1.19 23.55
N ARG A 342 -22.37 0.09 23.55
CA ARG A 342 -23.34 1.19 23.78
C ARG A 342 -23.15 2.18 22.66
N ARG A 343 -24.08 2.21 21.69
CA ARG A 343 -23.98 3.07 20.50
C ARG A 343 -25.25 3.83 20.26
N VAL A 344 -25.11 5.13 20.06
CA VAL A 344 -26.12 6.02 19.51
C VAL A 344 -25.44 6.88 18.45
N TRP A 345 -25.41 6.40 17.21
CA TRP A 345 -24.78 7.09 16.10
C TRP A 345 -25.59 8.31 15.67
N PRO A 346 -24.99 9.48 15.35
CA PRO A 346 -23.56 9.78 15.29
C PRO A 346 -22.94 10.27 16.60
N PHE A 347 -23.70 10.28 17.71
CA PHE A 347 -23.31 10.96 18.96
C PHE A 347 -22.21 10.21 19.70
N PHE A 348 -22.38 8.93 19.98
CA PHE A 348 -21.36 8.14 20.65
C PHE A 348 -21.42 6.67 20.32
N SER A 349 -20.32 5.98 20.52
CA SER A 349 -20.22 4.52 20.58
C SER A 349 -19.08 4.13 21.50
N GLU A 350 -19.34 3.21 22.39
CA GLU A 350 -18.36 2.48 23.20
C GLU A 350 -18.53 1.01 22.89
N ALA A 351 -17.59 0.42 22.17
CA ALA A 351 -17.65 -0.99 21.78
C ALA A 351 -16.39 -1.72 22.22
N LYS A 352 -16.56 -2.78 23.00
CA LYS A 352 -15.47 -3.56 23.55
C LYS A 352 -15.70 -5.05 23.34
N THR A 353 -14.65 -5.74 22.91
CA THR A 353 -14.50 -7.20 22.87
C THR A 353 -13.22 -7.56 23.63
N PRO A 354 -12.91 -8.83 23.89
CA PRO A 354 -11.68 -9.23 24.59
C PRO A 354 -10.40 -8.68 23.96
N THR A 355 -10.37 -8.51 22.63
CA THR A 355 -9.17 -8.08 21.89
C THR A 355 -9.29 -6.71 21.22
N LEU A 356 -10.50 -6.13 21.15
CA LEU A 356 -10.75 -4.90 20.42
C LEU A 356 -11.60 -3.94 21.23
N GLN A 357 -11.17 -2.69 21.33
CA GLN A 357 -11.97 -1.56 21.81
C GLN A 357 -12.08 -0.53 20.68
N SER A 358 -13.29 -0.04 20.41
CA SER A 358 -13.54 1.01 19.41
C SER A 358 -14.60 1.97 19.91
N ASP A 359 -14.16 3.17 20.25
CA ASP A 359 -15.01 4.20 20.82
C ASP A 359 -15.03 5.41 19.88
N PHE A 360 -16.17 6.08 19.77
CA PHE A 360 -16.24 7.39 19.14
C PHE A 360 -17.23 8.31 19.87
N TYR A 361 -16.96 9.62 19.81
CA TYR A 361 -17.84 10.65 20.30
C TYR A 361 -18.03 11.72 19.24
N MET A 362 -19.30 12.07 18.95
CA MET A 362 -19.69 13.03 17.90
C MET A 362 -18.96 12.72 16.58
N TRP A 363 -19.21 11.51 16.03
CA TRP A 363 -18.55 11.10 14.78
C TRP A 363 -18.70 12.15 13.68
N PRO A 364 -17.62 12.58 12.96
CA PRO A 364 -16.26 12.02 12.97
C PRO A 364 -15.25 12.78 13.88
N ILE A 365 -15.73 13.52 14.92
CA ILE A 365 -14.87 14.40 15.70
C ILE A 365 -13.81 13.60 16.47
N TYR A 366 -14.24 12.61 17.25
CA TYR A 366 -13.30 11.80 18.05
C TYR A 366 -13.49 10.31 17.80
N LYS A 367 -12.37 9.59 17.62
CA LYS A 367 -12.35 8.13 17.52
C LYS A 367 -11.13 7.53 18.20
N LEU A 368 -11.35 6.50 19.03
CA LEU A 368 -10.35 5.67 19.66
C LEU A 368 -10.50 4.23 19.18
N ASP A 369 -9.43 3.64 18.67
CA ASP A 369 -9.35 2.20 18.36
C ASP A 369 -8.19 1.59 19.16
N ARG A 370 -8.42 0.49 19.87
CA ARG A 370 -7.38 -0.27 20.57
C ARG A 370 -7.51 -1.75 20.23
N ILE A 371 -6.40 -2.37 19.87
CA ILE A 371 -6.28 -3.81 19.63
C ILE A 371 -5.29 -4.35 20.64
N THR A 372 -5.73 -5.33 21.44
CA THR A 372 -4.89 -6.00 22.43
C THR A 372 -4.90 -7.51 22.10
N SER A 373 -3.89 -7.94 21.37
CA SER A 373 -3.73 -9.34 20.95
C SER A 373 -2.24 -9.64 20.93
N GLU A 374 -1.75 -10.52 21.79
CA GLU A 374 -0.33 -10.87 21.84
C GLU A 374 0.21 -11.25 20.44
N PRO A 375 1.38 -10.72 20.05
CA PRO A 375 2.29 -9.82 20.79
C PRO A 375 1.98 -8.32 20.63
N LEU A 376 0.81 -7.94 20.08
CA LEU A 376 0.48 -6.58 19.69
C LEU A 376 -0.48 -5.90 20.69
N ASP A 377 -0.09 -4.73 21.25
CA ASP A 377 -0.98 -3.74 21.85
C ASP A 377 -0.89 -2.44 21.03
N ARG A 378 -1.93 -2.17 20.25
CA ARG A 378 -2.01 -1.01 19.36
C ARG A 378 -3.15 -0.11 19.77
N ARG A 379 -2.86 1.13 20.09
CA ARG A 379 -3.84 2.19 20.38
C ARG A 379 -3.72 3.30 19.37
N ARG A 380 -4.84 3.70 18.79
CA ARG A 380 -4.91 4.82 17.85
C ARG A 380 -6.06 5.76 18.23
N THR A 381 -5.71 7.00 18.52
CA THR A 381 -6.67 8.11 18.74
C THR A 381 -6.69 9.00 17.53
N ARG A 382 -7.88 9.38 17.04
CA ARG A 382 -8.06 10.28 15.90
C ARG A 382 -9.05 11.38 16.25
N ILE A 383 -8.76 12.60 15.78
CA ILE A 383 -9.67 13.74 15.86
C ILE A 383 -9.89 14.26 14.44
N LEU A 384 -11.16 14.48 14.07
CA LEU A 384 -11.58 14.91 12.73
C LEU A 384 -10.90 14.10 11.62
N LEU A 385 -11.07 12.76 11.68
CA LEU A 385 -10.51 11.77 10.75
C LEU A 385 -8.97 11.70 10.77
N PHE A 386 -8.31 12.63 10.11
CA PHE A 386 -6.86 12.69 9.95
C PHE A 386 -6.23 14.00 10.44
N LEU A 387 -7.07 14.98 10.91
CA LEU A 387 -6.54 16.26 11.38
C LEU A 387 -5.56 16.05 12.52
N TYR A 388 -5.90 15.18 13.47
CA TYR A 388 -4.98 14.71 14.50
C TYR A 388 -5.04 13.19 14.64
N SER A 389 -3.88 12.55 14.75
CA SER A 389 -3.75 11.11 15.00
C SER A 389 -2.59 10.84 15.98
N ASP A 390 -2.84 10.09 17.05
CA ASP A 390 -1.82 9.55 17.96
C ASP A 390 -1.90 8.02 17.90
N LEU A 391 -0.88 7.39 17.34
CA LEU A 391 -0.71 5.95 17.22
C LEU A 391 0.39 5.50 18.18
N VAL A 392 0.06 4.57 19.06
CA VAL A 392 1.01 3.84 19.91
C VAL A 392 0.87 2.36 19.59
N GLU A 393 1.97 1.73 19.26
CA GLU A 393 2.04 0.30 18.97
C GLU A 393 3.17 -0.31 19.81
N LYS A 394 2.83 -1.29 20.65
CA LYS A 394 3.77 -1.95 21.54
C LYS A 394 3.82 -3.44 21.20
N ASN A 395 5.02 -3.98 21.13
CA ASN A 395 5.22 -5.42 21.14
C ASN A 395 5.39 -5.86 22.60
N THR A 396 4.39 -6.56 23.13
CA THR A 396 4.33 -6.95 24.55
C THR A 396 5.37 -8.02 24.92
N VAL A 397 5.81 -8.82 23.94
CA VAL A 397 6.83 -9.86 24.14
C VAL A 397 8.24 -9.29 24.11
N GLN A 398 8.53 -8.39 23.16
CA GLN A 398 9.86 -7.79 22.99
C GLN A 398 10.06 -6.53 23.82
N GLY A 399 9.01 -5.96 24.43
CA GLY A 399 9.07 -4.71 25.17
C GLY A 399 9.34 -3.46 24.31
N THR A 400 9.28 -3.58 22.99
CA THR A 400 9.55 -2.48 22.07
C THR A 400 8.29 -1.68 21.77
N ALA A 401 8.44 -0.39 21.49
CA ALA A 401 7.32 0.49 21.20
C ALA A 401 7.60 1.39 20.00
N LEU A 402 6.57 1.60 19.19
CA LEU A 402 6.53 2.62 18.14
C LEU A 402 5.47 3.65 18.53
N ARG A 403 5.77 4.91 18.34
CA ARG A 403 4.79 5.98 18.50
C ARG A 403 4.85 6.96 17.34
N ARG A 404 3.66 7.37 16.87
CA ARG A 404 3.52 8.37 15.83
C ARG A 404 2.41 9.35 16.18
N LYS A 405 2.70 10.65 16.09
CA LYS A 405 1.74 11.73 16.26
C LYS A 405 1.72 12.58 15.00
N ASP A 406 0.55 12.75 14.44
CA ASP A 406 0.32 13.60 13.28
C ASP A 406 -0.67 14.70 13.65
N PHE A 407 -0.38 15.94 13.28
CA PHE A 407 -1.31 17.07 13.33
C PHE A 407 -1.27 17.80 11.99
N TRP A 408 -2.19 17.41 11.12
CA TRP A 408 -2.26 17.93 9.75
C TRP A 408 -2.67 19.40 9.71
N PRO A 409 -2.03 20.24 8.86
CA PRO A 409 -0.82 19.98 8.09
C PRO A 409 0.47 20.35 8.85
N LEU A 410 0.38 20.59 10.16
CA LEU A 410 1.39 21.29 10.97
C LEU A 410 2.62 20.43 11.22
N TYR A 411 2.44 19.20 11.74
CA TYR A 411 3.59 18.36 12.03
C TYR A 411 3.31 16.87 11.99
N THR A 412 4.37 16.10 11.78
CA THR A 412 4.48 14.66 12.03
C THR A 412 5.67 14.41 12.96
N TRP A 413 5.42 13.72 14.07
CA TRP A 413 6.44 13.22 14.97
C TRP A 413 6.34 11.70 15.04
N ARG A 414 7.48 11.01 14.97
CA ARG A 414 7.55 9.56 15.11
C ARG A 414 8.77 9.13 15.92
N LYS A 415 8.59 8.06 16.68
CA LYS A 415 9.62 7.33 17.39
C LYS A 415 9.47 5.84 17.06
N ASP A 416 10.53 5.21 16.56
CA ASP A 416 10.51 3.79 16.21
C ASP A 416 10.99 2.88 17.35
N HIS A 417 11.00 1.57 17.08
CA HIS A 417 11.43 0.54 18.05
C HIS A 417 12.90 0.63 18.47
N LYS A 418 13.72 1.35 17.71
CA LYS A 418 15.15 1.60 17.98
C LYS A 418 15.41 2.96 18.62
N ASN A 419 14.40 3.60 19.21
CA ASN A 419 14.49 4.95 19.73
C ASN A 419 14.94 6.02 18.70
N HIS A 420 14.74 5.78 17.42
CA HIS A 420 14.96 6.81 16.40
C HIS A 420 13.77 7.76 16.38
N GLU A 421 14.02 9.02 16.62
CA GLU A 421 12.99 10.07 16.63
C GLU A 421 13.11 10.97 15.42
N ARG A 422 11.98 11.31 14.82
CA ARG A 422 11.87 12.31 13.75
C ARG A 422 10.69 13.22 13.99
N LEU A 423 10.95 14.52 14.02
CA LEU A 423 9.95 15.58 13.99
C LEU A 423 10.07 16.35 12.68
N GLN A 424 8.97 16.57 12.02
CA GLN A 424 8.86 17.41 10.84
C GLN A 424 7.71 18.39 11.01
N VAL A 425 7.99 19.67 10.86
CA VAL A 425 7.00 20.77 10.85
C VAL A 425 6.72 21.13 9.41
N LEU A 426 5.46 21.32 9.10
CA LEU A 426 4.79 21.32 7.79
C LEU A 426 4.88 19.94 7.14
N SER A 427 3.89 19.12 7.48
CA SER A 427 3.76 17.74 7.00
C SER A 427 2.42 17.56 6.29
N ILE A 428 2.41 17.78 4.98
CA ILE A 428 1.16 17.83 4.19
C ILE A 428 0.71 16.41 3.81
N LEU A 429 1.61 15.59 3.29
CA LEU A 429 1.27 14.29 2.70
C LEU A 429 1.41 13.11 3.67
N GLU A 430 2.37 13.14 4.60
CA GLU A 430 2.62 12.02 5.51
C GLU A 430 1.45 11.66 6.44
N PRO A 431 0.67 12.62 7.00
CA PRO A 431 -0.51 12.27 7.81
C PRO A 431 -1.64 11.62 7.02
N ILE A 432 -1.78 11.96 5.74
CA ILE A 432 -2.81 11.44 4.83
C ILE A 432 -2.42 10.05 4.31
N LEU A 433 -1.15 9.88 3.93
CA LEU A 433 -0.59 8.65 3.39
C LEU A 433 0.54 8.13 4.29
N PRO A 434 0.20 7.65 5.50
CA PRO A 434 1.19 7.21 6.47
C PRO A 434 1.96 5.98 5.97
N ASN A 435 3.25 5.90 6.32
CA ASN A 435 4.16 4.80 5.97
C ASN A 435 4.46 4.66 4.47
N ASN A 436 4.24 5.71 3.67
CA ASN A 436 4.63 5.71 2.27
C ASN A 436 6.09 6.18 2.14
N LYS A 437 6.98 5.25 1.81
CA LYS A 437 8.43 5.51 1.68
C LYS A 437 8.75 6.55 0.62
N SER A 438 8.04 6.57 -0.50
CA SER A 438 8.24 7.52 -1.59
C SER A 438 7.95 8.95 -1.14
N ILE A 439 6.85 9.14 -0.39
CA ILE A 439 6.52 10.44 0.19
C ILE A 439 7.59 10.88 1.20
N GLU A 440 8.01 9.98 2.08
CA GLU A 440 9.04 10.29 3.08
C GLU A 440 10.40 10.65 2.48
N ARG A 441 10.76 10.03 1.35
CA ARG A 441 12.04 10.24 0.66
C ARG A 441 12.07 11.48 -0.21
N VAL A 442 10.98 11.74 -0.95
CA VAL A 442 10.97 12.70 -2.04
C VAL A 442 10.24 13.99 -1.68
N TYR A 443 9.06 13.86 -1.07
CA TYR A 443 8.20 15.02 -0.80
C TYR A 443 8.44 15.65 0.57
N SER A 444 8.62 14.83 1.60
CA SER A 444 8.75 15.33 2.97
C SER A 444 9.91 16.28 3.19
N PRO A 445 11.13 16.05 2.67
CA PRO A 445 12.23 17.00 2.82
C PRO A 445 11.96 18.35 2.13
N PHE A 446 11.23 18.35 1.02
CA PHE A 446 10.90 19.56 0.26
C PHE A 446 9.91 20.46 1.01
N TYR A 447 8.89 19.88 1.65
CA TYR A 447 7.89 20.66 2.39
C TYR A 447 8.34 21.04 3.79
N ALA A 448 9.34 20.38 4.36
CA ALA A 448 9.75 20.57 5.74
C ALA A 448 10.25 22.01 6.00
N LEU A 449 9.51 22.77 6.80
CA LEU A 449 10.00 24.05 7.34
C LEU A 449 11.03 23.80 8.44
N TYR A 450 10.78 22.83 9.31
CA TYR A 450 11.71 22.36 10.34
C TYR A 450 11.73 20.84 10.33
N ARG A 451 12.93 20.28 10.40
CA ARG A 451 13.16 18.84 10.52
C ARG A 451 14.19 18.57 11.61
N GLN A 452 13.85 17.65 12.50
CA GLN A 452 14.74 17.14 13.54
C GLN A 452 14.77 15.61 13.43
N GLU A 453 15.96 15.06 13.47
CA GLU A 453 16.22 13.63 13.53
C GLU A 453 17.15 13.36 14.72
N GLU A 454 16.86 12.32 15.49
CA GLU A 454 17.64 11.95 16.67
C GLU A 454 17.69 10.43 16.79
N ASN A 455 18.88 9.90 16.97
CA ASN A 455 19.12 8.48 17.24
C ASN A 455 19.37 8.33 18.75
N GLY A 456 18.37 7.78 19.47
CA GLY A 456 18.43 7.62 20.92
C GLY A 456 19.45 6.58 21.40
N GLU A 457 19.96 5.70 20.52
CA GLU A 457 21.00 4.73 20.88
C GLU A 457 22.41 5.36 20.82
N THR A 458 22.69 6.16 19.81
CA THR A 458 24.02 6.77 19.58
C THR A 458 24.12 8.23 20.04
N GLY A 459 22.99 8.87 20.32
CA GLY A 459 22.92 10.31 20.65
C GLY A 459 23.20 11.23 19.44
N HIS A 460 23.27 10.67 18.21
CA HIS A 460 23.42 11.48 17.01
C HIS A 460 22.13 12.26 16.74
N SER A 461 22.25 13.52 16.37
CA SER A 461 21.08 14.35 16.05
C SER A 461 21.38 15.33 14.93
N SER A 462 20.36 15.62 14.12
CA SER A 462 20.37 16.61 13.04
C SER A 462 19.14 17.48 13.13
N ARG A 463 19.29 18.79 13.01
CA ARG A 463 18.22 19.77 13.00
C ARG A 463 18.40 20.71 11.82
N SER A 464 17.35 20.90 11.05
CA SER A 464 17.36 21.78 9.87
C SER A 464 16.11 22.65 9.88
N LEU A 465 16.27 23.93 9.56
CA LEU A 465 15.21 24.94 9.42
C LEU A 465 15.30 25.57 8.04
N LEU A 466 14.15 25.68 7.33
CA LEU A 466 14.00 26.39 6.06
C LEU A 466 15.13 26.03 5.06
N TRP A 467 15.17 24.76 4.63
CA TRP A 467 16.15 24.27 3.63
C TRP A 467 17.61 24.61 3.99
N ASN A 468 17.98 24.37 5.25
CA ASN A 468 19.32 24.65 5.79
C ASN A 468 19.66 26.16 5.95
N LEU A 469 18.65 27.07 6.04
CA LEU A 469 18.89 28.43 6.53
C LEU A 469 19.61 28.39 7.88
N TYR A 470 19.19 27.48 8.75
CA TYR A 470 19.89 27.09 9.96
C TYR A 470 19.97 25.56 10.02
N ARG A 471 21.17 25.05 10.33
CA ARG A 471 21.39 23.62 10.53
C ARG A 471 22.32 23.36 11.69
N SER A 472 22.04 22.29 12.47
CA SER A 472 22.91 21.83 13.55
C SER A 472 22.94 20.31 13.59
N ASP A 473 24.12 19.74 13.38
CA ASP A 473 24.39 18.31 13.42
C ASP A 473 25.29 18.01 14.63
N LYS A 474 24.94 16.97 15.39
CA LYS A 474 25.72 16.47 16.53
C LYS A 474 26.06 15.01 16.33
N ARG A 475 27.33 14.64 16.50
CA ARG A 475 27.80 13.26 16.45
C ARG A 475 28.88 13.04 17.53
N GLY A 476 28.51 12.32 18.60
CA GLY A 476 29.39 12.22 19.77
C GLY A 476 29.68 13.62 20.35
N ASP A 477 30.96 13.94 20.50
CA ASP A 477 31.43 15.24 21.00
C ASP A 477 31.57 16.31 19.93
N SER A 478 31.43 15.92 18.65
CA SER A 478 31.47 16.86 17.54
C SER A 478 30.10 17.48 17.29
N ARG A 479 30.08 18.81 17.20
CA ARG A 479 28.88 19.58 16.82
C ARG A 479 29.22 20.58 15.74
N LYS A 480 28.50 20.48 14.62
CA LYS A 480 28.57 21.41 13.51
C LYS A 480 27.28 22.22 13.46
N THR A 481 27.39 23.53 13.42
CA THR A 481 26.25 24.45 13.31
C THR A 481 26.50 25.41 12.16
N SER A 482 25.53 25.58 11.29
CA SER A 482 25.56 26.55 10.19
C SER A 482 24.34 27.46 10.25
N ALA A 483 24.51 28.74 9.90
CA ALA A 483 23.45 29.74 9.87
C ALA A 483 23.55 30.57 8.58
N LEU A 484 22.41 31.19 8.18
CA LEU A 484 22.27 31.99 6.96
C LEU A 484 22.77 31.21 5.73
N PHE A 485 22.22 30.00 5.53
CA PHE A 485 22.59 29.13 4.42
C PHE A 485 24.09 28.78 4.38
N GLY A 486 24.74 28.71 5.55
CA GLY A 486 26.15 28.33 5.66
C GLY A 486 27.15 29.48 5.59
N LEU A 487 26.70 30.75 5.50
CA LEU A 487 27.60 31.89 5.56
C LEU A 487 28.34 31.96 6.89
N PHE A 488 27.70 31.54 7.98
CA PHE A 488 28.31 31.41 9.30
C PHE A 488 28.29 29.94 9.71
N GLN A 489 29.48 29.38 9.93
CA GLN A 489 29.62 28.00 10.36
C GLN A 489 30.50 27.92 11.61
N ARG A 490 30.11 27.05 12.52
CA ARG A 490 30.86 26.71 13.73
C ARG A 490 30.97 25.21 13.82
N GLU A 491 32.16 24.70 13.90
CA GLU A 491 32.46 23.30 14.18
C GLU A 491 33.20 23.21 15.50
N SER A 492 32.64 22.48 16.45
CA SER A 492 33.22 22.28 17.77
C SER A 492 33.44 20.80 18.00
N THR A 493 34.67 20.41 18.25
CA THR A 493 35.08 19.08 18.68
C THR A 493 35.52 19.14 20.17
N ALA A 494 35.87 18.02 20.75
CA ALA A 494 36.42 17.97 22.11
C ALA A 494 37.67 18.85 22.27
N GLU A 495 38.51 18.93 21.23
CA GLU A 495 39.83 19.53 21.28
C GLU A 495 39.86 20.99 20.76
N GLN A 496 39.03 21.32 19.77
CA GLN A 496 39.10 22.61 19.09
C GLN A 496 37.74 23.12 18.64
N THR A 497 37.64 24.42 18.45
CA THR A 497 36.48 25.07 17.83
C THR A 497 36.97 25.85 16.60
N THR A 498 36.40 25.57 15.45
CA THR A 498 36.71 26.23 14.18
C THR A 498 35.51 27.07 13.73
N TRP A 499 35.72 28.28 13.33
CA TRP A 499 34.73 29.16 12.72
C TRP A 499 35.01 29.33 11.24
N ARG A 500 33.96 29.40 10.43
CA ARG A 500 34.03 29.83 9.02
C ARG A 500 33.03 30.96 8.81
N ILE A 501 33.51 32.07 8.27
CA ILE A 501 32.68 33.23 7.93
C ILE A 501 32.84 33.47 6.43
N PHE A 502 31.74 33.55 5.68
CA PHE A 502 31.73 33.60 4.21
C PHE A 502 32.60 32.50 3.59
N PHE A 503 32.49 31.28 4.15
CA PHE A 503 33.21 30.07 3.75
C PHE A 503 34.74 30.12 3.98
N VAL A 504 35.28 31.21 4.51
CA VAL A 504 36.70 31.34 4.84
C VAL A 504 36.93 30.85 6.27
N PRO A 505 37.83 29.87 6.50
CA PRO A 505 38.09 29.37 7.86
C PRO A 505 38.87 30.44 8.66
N ILE A 506 38.34 30.73 9.85
CA ILE A 506 38.98 31.57 10.86
C ILE A 506 39.40 30.63 11.98
N ARG A 507 40.71 30.42 12.19
CA ARG A 507 41.20 29.55 13.25
C ARG A 507 40.90 30.18 14.63
N SER A 508 40.25 29.45 15.50
CA SER A 508 40.11 29.76 16.91
C SER A 508 41.00 28.83 17.74
N SER A 509 41.44 29.31 18.89
CA SER A 509 42.38 28.66 19.79
C SER A 509 41.93 27.28 20.28
N ALA A 510 42.88 26.39 20.52
CA ALA A 510 42.70 25.17 21.30
C ALA A 510 42.03 25.49 22.66
N LYS A 511 41.07 24.70 23.08
CA LYS A 511 40.59 24.72 24.47
C LYS A 511 41.76 24.33 25.34
N SER A 512 42.27 25.29 26.14
CA SER A 512 43.22 24.96 27.21
C SER A 512 42.50 23.99 28.16
N SER A 513 43.06 22.79 28.29
CA SER A 513 42.70 21.89 29.40
C SER A 513 43.09 22.57 30.69
N GLU A 514 42.16 23.25 31.34
CA GLU A 514 42.31 23.53 32.78
C GLU A 514 42.16 22.21 33.52
N GLN A 515 43.26 21.84 34.15
CA GLN A 515 43.36 20.75 35.11
C GLN A 515 42.45 20.99 36.32
#